data_16266b271a561a14afd257b282e190b8
#
_entry.id   16266b271a561a14afd257b282e190b8
#
_cell.length_a   1.000
_cell.length_b   1.000
_cell.length_c   1.000
_cell.angle_alpha   90.00
_cell.angle_beta   90.00
_cell.angle_gamma   90.00
#
_symmetry.space_group_name_H-M   'P 1'
#
loop_
_entity.id
_entity.type
_entity.pdbx_description
1 polymer ?
#
loop_
_entity_poly.entity_id
_entity_poly.type
_entity_poly.pdbx_seq_one_letter_code
_entity_poly.pdbx_strand_id
1 'polypeptide(L)'
;MTRAEYQAQKAMKARMRQTEQKHTQAAKGSMDLPFLILTLLLTVIGLIMLFSASFPRAYYDTGDGTYYFKRQALFAVIGLAGMFVVGKINYQRWRGASRMLVGLALFLLILVIIPHNPLAITANNATRWLGIKGVFQFQPSEIAKLAVIVYFSDTISKKKEKMLTWRQGIVPYVALLGIISVLMMLEPHLSGTVLILCTGAVLMIVGGIQGWLVAAGIGGVGTIGLLFVKLAESGVIKYGSARIAMWHDPWLDYSGDGYQLAQSLITIGSGGLLGVGLGRSRQKFLYLPEQYNDFIFSVVCEELGLIGACVIMLIFALLILRGFWIALHARDRFGALLVVGIMTHLALQTFLNIAVVSGFVPTTGISLPFFSYGGTALCLQLVEMGMVLSVSRQIPAPKAG
;
A
#
# COMPACT_ATOMS: atom_id res chain seq x y z
N MET A 1 -39.91 29.35 18.49
CA MET A 1 -40.11 28.56 17.27
C MET A 1 -41.59 28.36 17.07
N THR A 2 -42.16 28.91 16.04
CA THR A 2 -43.60 28.80 15.75
C THR A 2 -43.93 27.40 15.23
N ARG A 3 -45.19 26.98 15.35
CA ARG A 3 -45.67 25.68 14.85
C ARG A 3 -45.39 25.50 13.33
N ALA A 4 -45.41 26.61 12.59
CA ALA A 4 -45.09 26.67 11.18
C ALA A 4 -43.58 26.42 10.89
N GLU A 5 -42.70 27.03 11.66
CA GLU A 5 -41.22 26.79 11.53
C GLU A 5 -40.83 25.36 11.85
N TYR A 6 -41.46 24.75 12.86
CA TYR A 6 -41.23 23.34 13.20
C TYR A 6 -41.68 22.41 12.07
N GLN A 7 -42.84 22.69 11.47
CA GLN A 7 -43.31 21.87 10.32
C GLN A 7 -42.45 22.06 9.08
N ALA A 8 -42.01 23.27 8.79
CA ALA A 8 -41.08 23.53 7.68
C ALA A 8 -39.73 22.81 7.86
N GLN A 9 -39.20 22.84 9.08
CA GLN A 9 -37.95 22.15 9.40
C GLN A 9 -38.07 20.60 9.32
N LYS A 10 -39.23 20.04 9.73
CA LYS A 10 -39.55 18.62 9.61
C LYS A 10 -39.71 18.21 8.15
N ALA A 11 -40.38 19.01 7.32
CA ALA A 11 -40.52 18.79 5.88
C ALA A 11 -39.17 18.87 5.15
N MET A 12 -38.33 19.84 5.51
CA MET A 12 -36.97 19.97 4.95
C MET A 12 -36.10 18.79 5.32
N LYS A 13 -36.13 18.30 6.57
CA LYS A 13 -35.42 17.07 6.99
C LYS A 13 -35.94 15.82 6.27
N ALA A 14 -37.26 15.73 6.05
CA ALA A 14 -37.86 14.62 5.30
C ALA A 14 -37.45 14.66 3.81
N ARG A 15 -37.43 15.82 3.19
CA ARG A 15 -36.92 16.01 1.81
C ARG A 15 -35.44 15.68 1.71
N MET A 16 -34.62 16.13 2.66
CA MET A 16 -33.18 15.76 2.70
C MET A 16 -32.99 14.23 2.83
N ARG A 17 -33.76 13.56 3.70
CA ARG A 17 -33.73 12.10 3.83
C ARG A 17 -34.19 11.39 2.55
N GLN A 18 -35.25 11.88 1.88
CA GLN A 18 -35.69 11.32 0.60
C GLN A 18 -34.66 11.55 -0.52
N THR A 19 -34.00 12.71 -0.53
CA THR A 19 -32.90 12.99 -1.45
C THR A 19 -31.70 12.10 -1.17
N GLU A 20 -31.33 11.90 0.11
CA GLU A 20 -30.30 10.94 0.51
C GLU A 20 -30.67 9.50 0.15
N GLN A 21 -31.93 9.09 0.33
CA GLN A 21 -32.40 7.75 -0.06
C GLN A 21 -32.44 7.58 -1.58
N LYS A 22 -32.90 8.57 -2.36
CA LYS A 22 -32.78 8.56 -3.83
C LYS A 22 -31.33 8.54 -4.29
N HIS A 23 -30.45 9.21 -3.55
CA HIS A 23 -29.01 9.16 -3.78
C HIS A 23 -28.39 7.81 -3.42
N THR A 24 -28.95 7.05 -2.49
CA THR A 24 -28.52 5.69 -2.13
C THR A 24 -29.02 4.64 -3.13
N GLN A 25 -30.11 4.93 -3.86
CA GLN A 25 -30.71 4.11 -4.92
C GLN A 25 -30.24 4.48 -6.34
N ALA A 26 -29.16 5.26 -6.47
CA ALA A 26 -28.59 5.53 -7.80
C ALA A 26 -28.29 4.23 -8.53
N ALA A 27 -28.67 4.18 -9.79
CA ALA A 27 -28.53 3.02 -10.67
C ALA A 27 -27.20 2.32 -10.46
N LYS A 28 -27.24 1.02 -10.17
CA LYS A 28 -26.06 0.17 -10.07
C LYS A 28 -25.39 0.13 -11.44
N GLY A 29 -24.39 0.97 -11.68
CA GLY A 29 -23.56 0.91 -12.87
C GLY A 29 -22.79 -0.41 -12.94
N SER A 30 -22.22 -0.70 -14.10
CA SER A 30 -21.27 -1.80 -14.27
C SER A 30 -19.96 -1.50 -13.54
N MET A 31 -19.27 -2.53 -13.09
CA MET A 31 -17.88 -2.40 -12.60
C MET A 31 -16.98 -1.92 -13.74
N ASP A 32 -15.97 -1.11 -13.41
CA ASP A 32 -14.97 -0.71 -14.39
C ASP A 32 -14.16 -1.92 -14.87
N LEU A 33 -14.47 -2.40 -16.08
CA LEU A 33 -13.88 -3.61 -16.65
C LEU A 33 -12.36 -3.46 -16.90
N PRO A 34 -11.84 -2.34 -17.45
CA PRO A 34 -10.40 -2.16 -17.64
C PRO A 34 -9.64 -2.26 -16.30
N PHE A 35 -10.12 -1.63 -15.23
CA PHE A 35 -9.50 -1.71 -13.90
C PHE A 35 -9.49 -3.15 -13.35
N LEU A 36 -10.60 -3.86 -13.51
CA LEU A 36 -10.72 -5.26 -13.09
C LEU A 36 -9.73 -6.16 -13.86
N ILE A 37 -9.67 -6.02 -15.19
CA ILE A 37 -8.77 -6.83 -16.03
C ILE A 37 -7.30 -6.58 -15.64
N LEU A 38 -6.89 -5.32 -15.47
CA LEU A 38 -5.52 -4.98 -15.08
C LEU A 38 -5.17 -5.54 -13.69
N THR A 39 -6.11 -5.50 -12.73
CA THR A 39 -5.93 -6.10 -11.40
C THR A 39 -5.74 -7.61 -11.49
N LEU A 40 -6.60 -8.30 -12.25
CA LEU A 40 -6.50 -9.74 -12.44
C LEU A 40 -5.21 -10.13 -13.15
N LEU A 41 -4.83 -9.38 -14.18
CA LEU A 41 -3.61 -9.61 -14.96
C LEU A 41 -2.36 -9.51 -14.06
N LEU A 42 -2.24 -8.44 -13.26
CA LEU A 42 -1.13 -8.31 -12.29
C LEU A 42 -1.13 -9.43 -11.25
N THR A 43 -2.31 -9.83 -10.76
CA THR A 43 -2.41 -10.93 -9.79
C THR A 43 -1.92 -12.25 -10.39
N VAL A 44 -2.32 -12.56 -11.63
CA VAL A 44 -1.92 -13.80 -12.31
C VAL A 44 -0.40 -13.78 -12.62
N ILE A 45 0.11 -12.70 -13.20
CA ILE A 45 1.55 -12.55 -13.48
C ILE A 45 2.34 -12.63 -12.17
N GLY A 46 1.88 -11.95 -11.11
CA GLY A 46 2.52 -12.00 -9.80
C GLY A 46 2.59 -13.40 -9.21
N LEU A 47 1.53 -14.19 -9.32
CA LEU A 47 1.52 -15.60 -8.88
C LEU A 47 2.50 -16.46 -9.68
N ILE A 48 2.58 -16.27 -11.00
CA ILE A 48 3.53 -16.99 -11.85
C ILE A 48 4.97 -16.64 -11.45
N MET A 49 5.27 -15.35 -11.30
CA MET A 49 6.60 -14.89 -10.91
C MET A 49 6.97 -15.32 -9.49
N LEU A 50 6.02 -15.29 -8.56
CA LEU A 50 6.22 -15.80 -7.22
C LEU A 50 6.54 -17.29 -7.22
N PHE A 51 5.81 -18.09 -8.00
CA PHE A 51 6.12 -19.52 -8.13
C PHE A 51 7.55 -19.74 -8.59
N SER A 52 7.98 -19.04 -9.64
CA SER A 52 9.35 -19.13 -10.14
C SER A 52 10.38 -18.72 -9.08
N ALA A 53 10.19 -17.55 -8.46
CA ALA A 53 11.15 -16.97 -7.52
C ALA A 53 11.25 -17.77 -6.20
N SER A 54 10.12 -18.33 -5.73
CA SER A 54 10.07 -19.00 -4.44
C SER A 54 10.43 -20.48 -4.46
N PHE A 55 10.39 -21.13 -5.63
CA PHE A 55 10.54 -22.59 -5.77
C PHE A 55 11.84 -23.13 -5.11
N PRO A 56 13.05 -22.58 -5.37
CA PRO A 56 14.27 -23.12 -4.77
C PRO A 56 14.29 -22.98 -3.25
N ARG A 57 13.83 -21.82 -2.75
CA ARG A 57 13.77 -21.55 -1.32
C ARG A 57 12.76 -22.45 -0.62
N ALA A 58 11.56 -22.61 -1.21
CA ALA A 58 10.53 -23.50 -0.69
C ALA A 58 11.01 -24.94 -0.58
N TYR A 59 11.71 -25.42 -1.62
CA TYR A 59 12.27 -26.76 -1.61
C TYR A 59 13.34 -26.93 -0.52
N TYR A 60 14.20 -25.94 -0.36
CA TYR A 60 15.24 -25.94 0.70
C TYR A 60 14.63 -25.95 2.11
N ASP A 61 13.61 -25.09 2.35
CA ASP A 61 13.03 -24.91 3.68
C ASP A 61 12.09 -26.07 4.09
N THR A 62 11.37 -26.68 3.13
CA THR A 62 10.25 -27.59 3.44
C THR A 62 10.29 -28.93 2.69
N GLY A 63 11.19 -29.11 1.72
CA GLY A 63 11.19 -30.24 0.79
C GLY A 63 10.11 -30.16 -0.30
N ASP A 64 9.19 -29.17 -0.26
CA ASP A 64 8.14 -28.93 -1.27
C ASP A 64 8.35 -27.58 -1.94
N GLY A 65 8.87 -27.58 -3.17
CA GLY A 65 9.09 -26.35 -3.95
C GLY A 65 7.83 -25.53 -4.22
N THR A 66 6.64 -26.11 -4.02
CA THR A 66 5.36 -25.42 -4.26
C THR A 66 4.75 -24.82 -2.99
N TYR A 67 5.39 -24.95 -1.83
CA TYR A 67 4.85 -24.55 -0.52
C TYR A 67 4.38 -23.08 -0.48
N TYR A 68 5.24 -22.14 -0.83
CA TYR A 68 4.90 -20.72 -0.82
C TYR A 68 3.84 -20.36 -1.85
N PHE A 69 3.93 -20.97 -3.05
CA PHE A 69 2.93 -20.77 -4.11
C PHE A 69 1.52 -21.25 -3.70
N LYS A 70 1.40 -22.47 -3.14
CA LYS A 70 0.10 -23.00 -2.70
C LYS A 70 -0.57 -22.06 -1.68
N ARG A 71 0.20 -21.58 -0.72
CA ARG A 71 -0.32 -20.63 0.29
C ARG A 71 -0.74 -19.32 -0.33
N GLN A 72 0.09 -18.74 -1.19
CA GLN A 72 -0.24 -17.47 -1.87
C GLN A 72 -1.45 -17.63 -2.79
N ALA A 73 -1.57 -18.72 -3.54
CA ALA A 73 -2.71 -19.02 -4.40
C ALA A 73 -4.02 -19.14 -3.60
N LEU A 74 -3.99 -19.80 -2.44
CA LEU A 74 -5.14 -19.87 -1.53
C LEU A 74 -5.57 -18.47 -1.08
N PHE A 75 -4.64 -17.65 -0.63
CA PHE A 75 -4.92 -16.27 -0.23
C PHE A 75 -5.36 -15.40 -1.42
N ALA A 76 -4.84 -15.62 -2.62
CA ALA A 76 -5.30 -14.95 -3.83
C ALA A 76 -6.77 -15.26 -4.11
N VAL A 77 -7.21 -16.52 -4.00
CA VAL A 77 -8.61 -16.91 -4.18
C VAL A 77 -9.50 -16.25 -3.13
N ILE A 78 -9.09 -16.27 -1.84
CA ILE A 78 -9.81 -15.60 -0.75
C ILE A 78 -9.88 -14.09 -1.00
N GLY A 79 -8.76 -13.47 -1.39
CA GLY A 79 -8.67 -12.05 -1.70
C GLY A 79 -9.54 -11.65 -2.90
N LEU A 80 -9.54 -12.45 -3.98
CA LEU A 80 -10.42 -12.23 -5.14
C LEU A 80 -11.89 -12.34 -4.76
N ALA A 81 -12.27 -13.35 -3.97
CA ALA A 81 -13.63 -13.44 -3.44
C ALA A 81 -13.99 -12.19 -2.61
N GLY A 82 -13.08 -11.76 -1.72
CA GLY A 82 -13.19 -10.50 -0.97
C GLY A 82 -13.35 -9.28 -1.86
N MET A 83 -12.53 -9.16 -2.91
CA MET A 83 -12.61 -8.09 -3.92
C MET A 83 -13.99 -8.00 -4.55
N PHE A 84 -14.54 -9.13 -5.02
CA PHE A 84 -15.88 -9.16 -5.64
C PHE A 84 -17.00 -8.88 -4.63
N VAL A 85 -16.89 -9.38 -3.39
CA VAL A 85 -17.88 -9.11 -2.33
C VAL A 85 -17.85 -7.60 -1.99
N VAL A 86 -16.68 -7.04 -1.72
CA VAL A 86 -16.52 -5.62 -1.40
C VAL A 86 -16.91 -4.73 -2.58
N GLY A 87 -16.59 -5.12 -3.81
CA GLY A 87 -17.00 -4.42 -5.03
C GLY A 87 -18.53 -4.35 -5.23
N LYS A 88 -19.28 -5.28 -4.63
CA LYS A 88 -20.78 -5.25 -4.60
C LYS A 88 -21.36 -4.42 -3.46
N ILE A 89 -20.60 -4.21 -2.39
CA ILE A 89 -21.03 -3.41 -1.23
C ILE A 89 -20.91 -1.92 -1.59
N ASN A 90 -21.89 -1.11 -1.15
CA ASN A 90 -21.81 0.34 -1.33
C ASN A 90 -20.65 0.91 -0.50
N TYR A 91 -19.70 1.59 -1.15
CA TYR A 91 -18.53 2.18 -0.50
C TYR A 91 -18.87 3.16 0.62
N GLN A 92 -20.08 3.79 0.62
CA GLN A 92 -20.53 4.68 1.68
C GLN A 92 -20.60 3.99 3.07
N ARG A 93 -20.71 2.67 3.12
CA ARG A 93 -20.68 1.91 4.39
C ARG A 93 -19.37 2.04 5.12
N TRP A 94 -18.27 2.19 4.40
CA TRP A 94 -16.93 2.38 4.98
C TRP A 94 -16.80 3.67 5.79
N ARG A 95 -17.61 4.68 5.50
CA ARG A 95 -17.69 5.92 6.31
C ARG A 95 -18.08 5.63 7.77
N GLY A 96 -19.05 4.75 7.97
CA GLY A 96 -19.49 4.35 9.32
C GLY A 96 -18.41 3.57 10.08
N ALA A 97 -17.57 2.80 9.36
CA ALA A 97 -16.50 1.99 9.93
C ALA A 97 -15.19 2.76 10.15
N SER A 98 -15.05 4.00 9.65
CA SER A 98 -13.78 4.74 9.60
C SER A 98 -13.09 4.88 10.96
N ARG A 99 -13.82 5.24 12.01
CA ARG A 99 -13.27 5.38 13.37
C ARG A 99 -12.96 4.04 14.02
N MET A 100 -13.79 3.04 13.77
CA MET A 100 -13.59 1.68 14.28
C MET A 100 -12.32 1.07 13.68
N LEU A 101 -12.09 1.27 12.37
CA LEU A 101 -10.87 0.80 11.69
C LEU A 101 -9.60 1.42 12.28
N VAL A 102 -9.62 2.73 12.58
CA VAL A 102 -8.48 3.40 13.25
C VAL A 102 -8.27 2.84 14.66
N GLY A 103 -9.33 2.69 15.45
CA GLY A 103 -9.25 2.10 16.79
C GLY A 103 -8.68 0.67 16.74
N LEU A 104 -9.15 -0.15 15.79
CA LEU A 104 -8.64 -1.50 15.58
C LEU A 104 -7.16 -1.48 15.16
N ALA A 105 -6.78 -0.61 14.23
CA ALA A 105 -5.40 -0.50 13.77
C ALA A 105 -4.45 -0.12 14.91
N LEU A 106 -4.80 0.89 15.70
CA LEU A 106 -4.02 1.30 16.87
C LEU A 106 -3.92 0.19 17.91
N PHE A 107 -5.02 -0.51 18.20
CA PHE A 107 -5.04 -1.64 19.10
C PHE A 107 -4.10 -2.76 18.63
N LEU A 108 -4.15 -3.11 17.34
CA LEU A 108 -3.30 -4.16 16.79
C LEU A 108 -1.81 -3.77 16.76
N LEU A 109 -1.48 -2.51 16.44
CA LEU A 109 -0.10 -2.01 16.50
C LEU A 109 0.44 -2.05 17.93
N ILE A 110 -0.37 -1.63 18.92
CA ILE A 110 0.03 -1.72 20.35
C ILE A 110 0.24 -3.18 20.74
N LEU A 111 -0.63 -4.08 20.27
CA LEU A 111 -0.55 -5.52 20.61
C LEU A 111 0.76 -6.15 20.13
N VAL A 112 1.32 -5.72 19.00
CA VAL A 112 2.62 -6.20 18.49
C VAL A 112 3.77 -5.78 19.40
N ILE A 113 3.69 -4.57 19.96
CA ILE A 113 4.79 -3.97 20.76
C ILE A 113 4.84 -4.56 22.17
N ILE A 114 3.76 -5.18 22.65
CA ILE A 114 3.73 -5.75 24.02
C ILE A 114 4.79 -6.86 24.13
N PRO A 115 5.74 -6.73 25.08
CA PRO A 115 6.75 -7.76 25.30
C PRO A 115 6.13 -9.10 25.70
N HIS A 116 6.73 -10.20 25.24
CA HIS A 116 6.29 -11.57 25.53
C HIS A 116 4.86 -11.91 25.08
N ASN A 117 4.31 -11.18 24.11
CA ASN A 117 3.02 -11.51 23.54
C ASN A 117 3.12 -12.83 22.75
N PRO A 118 2.36 -13.88 23.09
CA PRO A 118 2.42 -15.17 22.41
C PRO A 118 1.94 -15.13 20.95
N LEU A 119 1.18 -14.09 20.58
CA LEU A 119 0.70 -13.88 19.22
C LEU A 119 1.68 -13.06 18.36
N ALA A 120 2.69 -12.44 18.97
CA ALA A 120 3.67 -11.63 18.25
C ALA A 120 4.76 -12.52 17.65
N ILE A 121 4.99 -12.38 16.35
CA ILE A 121 5.94 -13.18 15.59
C ILE A 121 7.09 -12.28 15.17
N THR A 122 8.31 -12.69 15.58
CA THR A 122 9.56 -12.04 15.19
C THR A 122 10.13 -12.72 13.96
N ALA A 123 10.45 -11.92 12.93
CA ALA A 123 11.17 -12.34 11.74
C ALA A 123 12.23 -11.29 11.41
N ASN A 124 13.42 -11.73 10.97
CA ASN A 124 14.53 -10.84 10.61
C ASN A 124 14.84 -9.78 11.70
N ASN A 125 14.92 -10.21 12.95
CA ASN A 125 15.18 -9.37 14.13
C ASN A 125 14.15 -8.24 14.38
N ALA A 126 12.96 -8.32 13.79
CA ALA A 126 11.89 -7.35 14.02
C ALA A 126 10.56 -8.07 14.28
N THR A 127 9.85 -7.61 15.30
CA THR A 127 8.50 -8.11 15.66
C THR A 127 7.48 -7.23 14.97
N ARG A 128 6.87 -7.71 13.88
CA ARG A 128 5.95 -6.93 13.02
C ARG A 128 4.67 -7.69 12.66
N TRP A 129 4.59 -8.95 13.03
CA TRP A 129 3.52 -9.85 12.62
C TRP A 129 2.74 -10.33 13.83
N LEU A 130 1.42 -10.48 13.66
CA LEU A 130 0.55 -11.13 14.64
C LEU A 130 -0.02 -12.41 14.05
N GLY A 131 -0.15 -13.44 14.89
CA GLY A 131 -0.79 -14.68 14.48
C GLY A 131 -0.23 -15.92 15.16
N ILE A 132 -0.43 -17.07 14.52
CA ILE A 132 0.08 -18.38 14.95
C ILE A 132 1.09 -18.83 13.91
N LYS A 133 2.36 -18.97 14.33
CA LYS A 133 3.47 -19.36 13.44
C LYS A 133 3.13 -20.66 12.69
N GLY A 134 3.24 -20.61 11.36
CA GLY A 134 2.94 -21.76 10.49
C GLY A 134 1.49 -21.90 10.04
N VAL A 135 0.51 -21.33 10.76
CA VAL A 135 -0.91 -21.43 10.42
C VAL A 135 -1.40 -20.16 9.72
N PHE A 136 -1.42 -19.04 10.45
CA PHE A 136 -1.94 -17.76 9.98
C PHE A 136 -1.15 -16.63 10.62
N GLN A 137 -0.70 -15.69 9.80
CA GLN A 137 -0.03 -14.48 10.26
C GLN A 137 -0.41 -13.29 9.40
N PHE A 138 -0.57 -12.14 10.02
CA PHE A 138 -0.86 -10.88 9.33
C PHE A 138 -0.07 -9.74 9.95
N GLN A 139 0.11 -8.70 9.18
CA GLN A 139 0.87 -7.52 9.59
C GLN A 139 -0.10 -6.38 9.94
N PRO A 140 -0.15 -5.91 11.20
CA PRO A 140 -1.03 -4.83 11.62
C PRO A 140 -0.87 -3.53 10.85
N SER A 141 0.33 -3.21 10.39
CA SER A 141 0.58 -2.02 9.58
C SER A 141 -0.18 -2.02 8.25
N GLU A 142 -0.51 -3.19 7.66
CA GLU A 142 -1.35 -3.26 6.46
C GLU A 142 -2.77 -2.76 6.73
N ILE A 143 -3.32 -3.14 7.89
CA ILE A 143 -4.62 -2.64 8.36
C ILE A 143 -4.56 -1.15 8.68
N ALA A 144 -3.45 -0.69 9.28
CA ALA A 144 -3.25 0.72 9.61
C ALA A 144 -3.22 1.62 8.37
N LYS A 145 -2.58 1.17 7.27
CA LYS A 145 -2.58 1.87 5.99
C LYS A 145 -4.00 2.09 5.46
N LEU A 146 -4.78 1.02 5.38
CA LEU A 146 -6.18 1.09 4.96
C LEU A 146 -7.03 1.95 5.90
N ALA A 147 -6.84 1.82 7.22
CA ALA A 147 -7.56 2.62 8.22
C ALA A 147 -7.31 4.12 8.06
N VAL A 148 -6.06 4.54 7.81
CA VAL A 148 -5.69 5.93 7.53
C VAL A 148 -6.38 6.43 6.26
N ILE A 149 -6.34 5.64 5.18
CA ILE A 149 -6.98 6.01 3.91
C ILE A 149 -8.48 6.23 4.10
N VAL A 150 -9.18 5.28 4.73
CA VAL A 150 -10.63 5.37 4.95
C VAL A 150 -11.00 6.52 5.88
N TYR A 151 -10.27 6.69 6.99
CA TYR A 151 -10.54 7.73 7.99
C TYR A 151 -10.26 9.13 7.44
N PHE A 152 -9.13 9.33 6.74
CA PHE A 152 -8.82 10.61 6.12
C PHE A 152 -9.85 10.97 5.05
N SER A 153 -10.20 10.01 4.19
CA SER A 153 -11.20 10.22 3.15
C SER A 153 -12.55 10.61 3.74
N ASP A 154 -13.02 9.97 4.83
CA ASP A 154 -14.28 10.31 5.49
C ASP A 154 -14.22 11.69 6.14
N THR A 155 -13.21 11.95 6.95
CA THR A 155 -13.14 13.19 7.75
C THR A 155 -12.84 14.41 6.90
N ILE A 156 -11.95 14.29 5.90
CA ILE A 156 -11.63 15.37 4.95
C ILE A 156 -12.87 15.72 4.11
N SER A 157 -13.58 14.69 3.61
CA SER A 157 -14.78 14.92 2.79
C SER A 157 -15.89 15.68 3.53
N LYS A 158 -15.96 15.55 4.87
CA LYS A 158 -16.92 16.26 5.71
C LYS A 158 -16.51 17.68 6.07
N LYS A 159 -15.20 17.94 6.18
CA LYS A 159 -14.68 19.22 6.70
C LYS A 159 -14.63 20.34 5.67
N LYS A 160 -14.56 20.03 4.37
CA LYS A 160 -14.54 21.02 3.26
C LYS A 160 -13.59 22.20 3.53
N GLU A 161 -14.13 23.42 3.66
CA GLU A 161 -13.38 24.66 3.91
C GLU A 161 -12.62 24.67 5.26
N LYS A 162 -13.07 23.87 6.25
CA LYS A 162 -12.37 23.76 7.53
C LYS A 162 -10.98 23.11 7.40
N MET A 163 -10.69 22.48 6.26
CA MET A 163 -9.35 21.97 5.96
C MET A 163 -8.31 23.08 5.84
N LEU A 164 -8.71 24.32 5.56
CA LEU A 164 -7.82 25.47 5.52
C LEU A 164 -7.40 25.97 6.92
N THR A 165 -8.05 25.50 8.00
CA THR A 165 -7.75 25.93 9.36
C THR A 165 -6.74 24.98 10.02
N TRP A 166 -5.73 25.56 10.72
CA TRP A 166 -4.70 24.78 11.42
C TRP A 166 -5.29 23.76 12.40
N ARG A 167 -6.15 24.23 13.32
CA ARG A 167 -6.69 23.38 14.40
C ARG A 167 -7.61 22.27 13.92
N GLN A 168 -8.40 22.48 12.88
CA GLN A 168 -9.40 21.50 12.42
C GLN A 168 -8.97 20.75 11.18
N GLY A 169 -8.14 21.38 10.33
CA GLY A 169 -7.69 20.82 9.05
C GLY A 169 -6.38 20.06 9.13
N ILE A 170 -5.47 20.39 10.05
CA ILE A 170 -4.10 19.83 10.03
C ILE A 170 -3.81 19.04 11.29
N VAL A 171 -3.96 19.66 12.47
CA VAL A 171 -3.56 19.07 13.76
C VAL A 171 -4.09 17.65 13.96
N PRO A 172 -5.36 17.31 13.75
CA PRO A 172 -5.87 15.96 14.01
C PRO A 172 -5.29 14.90 13.08
N TYR A 173 -4.94 15.27 11.84
CA TYR A 173 -4.33 14.35 10.87
C TYR A 173 -2.86 14.11 11.17
N VAL A 174 -2.11 15.18 11.42
CA VAL A 174 -0.69 15.10 11.78
C VAL A 174 -0.53 14.37 13.12
N ALA A 175 -1.40 14.62 14.11
CA ALA A 175 -1.38 13.90 15.38
C ALA A 175 -1.62 12.39 15.18
N LEU A 176 -2.61 11.99 14.39
CA LEU A 176 -2.87 10.58 14.12
C LEU A 176 -1.71 9.93 13.36
N LEU A 177 -1.18 10.59 12.32
CA LEU A 177 0.00 10.10 11.59
C LEU A 177 1.21 9.99 12.52
N GLY A 178 1.41 10.95 13.41
CA GLY A 178 2.48 10.93 14.41
C GLY A 178 2.36 9.74 15.36
N ILE A 179 1.18 9.49 15.91
CA ILE A 179 0.93 8.34 16.80
C ILE A 179 1.22 7.03 16.08
N ILE A 180 0.67 6.83 14.87
CA ILE A 180 0.89 5.60 14.09
C ILE A 180 2.38 5.46 13.75
N SER A 181 3.05 6.55 13.36
CA SER A 181 4.48 6.53 13.04
C SER A 181 5.33 6.13 14.23
N VAL A 182 5.05 6.67 15.43
CA VAL A 182 5.76 6.28 16.65
C VAL A 182 5.57 4.79 16.94
N LEU A 183 4.34 4.27 16.88
CA LEU A 183 4.08 2.85 17.09
C LEU A 183 4.83 1.98 16.07
N MET A 184 4.80 2.34 14.77
CA MET A 184 5.51 1.59 13.73
C MET A 184 7.03 1.69 13.83
N MET A 185 7.58 2.79 14.35
CA MET A 185 9.02 2.91 14.61
C MET A 185 9.47 2.06 15.81
N LEU A 186 8.59 1.84 16.79
CA LEU A 186 8.82 0.88 17.88
C LEU A 186 8.84 -0.58 17.39
N GLU A 187 8.21 -0.87 16.23
CA GLU A 187 8.25 -2.17 15.54
C GLU A 187 9.42 -2.28 14.52
N PRO A 188 10.46 -1.47 14.54
CA PRO A 188 11.45 -1.11 13.50
C PRO A 188 10.94 -1.19 12.05
N HIS A 189 9.79 -0.56 11.75
CA HIS A 189 9.14 -0.63 10.43
C HIS A 189 9.16 0.71 9.68
N LEU A 190 10.38 1.18 9.35
CA LEU A 190 10.61 2.47 8.70
C LEU A 190 9.86 2.61 7.36
N SER A 191 9.93 1.59 6.51
CA SER A 191 9.33 1.61 5.17
C SER A 191 7.81 1.77 5.20
N GLY A 192 7.13 1.03 6.07
CA GLY A 192 5.69 1.17 6.27
C GLY A 192 5.32 2.54 6.82
N THR A 193 6.14 3.11 7.72
CA THR A 193 5.95 4.45 8.26
C THR A 193 6.02 5.51 7.15
N VAL A 194 7.02 5.45 6.28
CA VAL A 194 7.16 6.38 5.15
C VAL A 194 5.94 6.29 4.21
N LEU A 195 5.49 5.06 3.88
CA LEU A 195 4.32 4.86 3.03
C LEU A 195 3.04 5.48 3.63
N ILE A 196 2.80 5.30 4.93
CA ILE A 196 1.61 5.88 5.60
C ILE A 196 1.71 7.41 5.63
N LEU A 197 2.86 7.96 5.97
CA LEU A 197 3.08 9.41 6.02
C LEU A 197 2.87 10.04 4.64
N CYS A 198 3.47 9.48 3.59
CA CYS A 198 3.31 9.98 2.22
C CYS A 198 1.86 9.85 1.73
N THR A 199 1.20 8.72 1.98
CA THR A 199 -0.21 8.53 1.60
C THR A 199 -1.11 9.51 2.33
N GLY A 200 -0.91 9.69 3.64
CA GLY A 200 -1.66 10.66 4.45
C GLY A 200 -1.43 12.09 4.00
N ALA A 201 -0.19 12.46 3.69
CA ALA A 201 0.16 13.78 3.17
C ALA A 201 -0.53 14.07 1.83
N VAL A 202 -0.49 13.13 0.88
CA VAL A 202 -1.19 13.27 -0.41
C VAL A 202 -2.70 13.45 -0.21
N LEU A 203 -3.33 12.67 0.67
CA LEU A 203 -4.75 12.83 0.99
C LEU A 203 -5.07 14.21 1.58
N MET A 204 -4.21 14.74 2.44
CA MET A 204 -4.35 16.09 2.99
C MET A 204 -4.21 17.16 1.89
N ILE A 205 -3.24 17.01 0.99
CA ILE A 205 -3.01 17.92 -0.15
C ILE A 205 -4.23 17.95 -1.07
N VAL A 206 -4.68 16.77 -1.53
CA VAL A 206 -5.89 16.65 -2.37
C VAL A 206 -7.14 17.10 -1.59
N GLY A 207 -7.12 16.93 -0.28
CA GLY A 207 -8.13 17.42 0.66
C GLY A 207 -8.22 18.94 0.76
N GLY A 208 -7.27 19.70 0.20
CA GLY A 208 -7.29 21.16 0.09
C GLY A 208 -6.68 21.87 1.30
N ILE A 209 -5.58 21.36 1.85
CA ILE A 209 -4.77 22.12 2.83
C ILE A 209 -4.10 23.33 2.15
N GLN A 210 -3.68 24.31 2.96
CA GLN A 210 -2.98 25.49 2.45
C GLN A 210 -1.68 25.13 1.74
N GLY A 211 -1.45 25.67 0.54
CA GLY A 211 -0.29 25.35 -0.30
C GLY A 211 1.07 25.60 0.35
N TRP A 212 1.21 26.65 1.18
CA TRP A 212 2.45 26.92 1.90
C TRP A 212 2.80 25.81 2.91
N LEU A 213 1.81 25.13 3.49
CA LEU A 213 2.03 24.00 4.38
C LEU A 213 2.54 22.77 3.64
N VAL A 214 2.10 22.59 2.40
CA VAL A 214 2.66 21.56 1.50
C VAL A 214 4.14 21.84 1.26
N ALA A 215 4.47 23.09 0.90
CA ALA A 215 5.86 23.50 0.70
C ALA A 215 6.71 23.36 1.97
N ALA A 216 6.17 23.78 3.13
CA ALA A 216 6.83 23.62 4.43
C ALA A 216 7.00 22.13 4.81
N GLY A 217 6.02 21.29 4.53
CA GLY A 217 6.12 19.84 4.76
C GLY A 217 7.19 19.18 3.90
N ILE A 218 7.22 19.48 2.60
CA ILE A 218 8.24 18.98 1.67
C ILE A 218 9.64 19.47 2.09
N GLY A 219 9.77 20.77 2.40
CA GLY A 219 11.02 21.35 2.88
C GLY A 219 11.48 20.74 4.20
N GLY A 220 10.55 20.53 5.14
CA GLY A 220 10.83 19.90 6.43
C GLY A 220 11.31 18.45 6.30
N VAL A 221 10.61 17.64 5.49
CA VAL A 221 11.02 16.24 5.22
C VAL A 221 12.38 16.21 4.51
N GLY A 222 12.59 17.10 3.52
CA GLY A 222 13.88 17.22 2.83
C GLY A 222 15.01 17.60 3.79
N THR A 223 14.78 18.58 4.66
CA THR A 223 15.77 19.02 5.65
C THR A 223 16.09 17.92 6.67
N ILE A 224 15.06 17.22 7.19
CA ILE A 224 15.26 16.10 8.11
C ILE A 224 16.00 14.96 7.42
N GLY A 225 15.66 14.63 6.17
CA GLY A 225 16.35 13.62 5.38
C GLY A 225 17.83 13.96 5.17
N LEU A 226 18.14 15.20 4.77
CA LEU A 226 19.52 15.67 4.60
C LEU A 226 20.29 15.67 5.92
N LEU A 227 19.65 16.07 7.02
CA LEU A 227 20.26 16.04 8.35
C LEU A 227 20.54 14.60 8.78
N PHE A 228 19.60 13.66 8.54
CA PHE A 228 19.77 12.25 8.82
C PHE A 228 20.96 11.66 8.03
N VAL A 229 21.07 11.95 6.73
CA VAL A 229 22.20 11.51 5.90
C VAL A 229 23.52 12.07 6.47
N LYS A 230 23.61 13.37 6.76
CA LYS A 230 24.81 13.98 7.35
C LYS A 230 25.19 13.41 8.71
N LEU A 231 24.22 13.16 9.59
CA LEU A 231 24.44 12.54 10.90
C LEU A 231 24.84 11.06 10.78
N ALA A 232 24.36 10.35 9.78
CA ALA A 232 24.80 9.00 9.47
C ALA A 232 26.23 8.97 8.91
N GLU A 233 26.58 9.85 7.97
CA GLU A 233 27.95 10.03 7.44
C GLU A 233 28.95 10.42 8.53
N SER A 234 28.55 11.23 9.48
CA SER A 234 29.42 11.62 10.63
C SER A 234 29.60 10.53 11.69
N GLY A 235 28.94 9.34 11.52
CA GLY A 235 29.05 8.22 12.46
C GLY A 235 28.23 8.36 13.75
N VAL A 236 27.47 9.46 13.90
CA VAL A 236 26.61 9.70 15.08
C VAL A 236 25.45 8.71 15.12
N ILE A 237 24.90 8.32 13.96
CA ILE A 237 23.81 7.35 13.83
C ILE A 237 24.35 6.06 13.24
N LYS A 238 24.76 5.10 14.08
CA LYS A 238 25.33 3.83 13.63
C LYS A 238 24.38 2.96 12.79
N TYR A 239 23.08 2.97 13.10
CA TYR A 239 22.09 2.12 12.39
C TYR A 239 21.81 2.54 10.95
N GLY A 240 21.97 3.83 10.62
CA GLY A 240 21.74 4.34 9.25
C GLY A 240 23.00 4.44 8.41
N SER A 241 24.16 4.57 9.03
CA SER A 241 25.43 4.81 8.32
C SER A 241 25.83 3.69 7.38
N ALA A 242 25.73 2.43 7.84
CA ALA A 242 26.02 1.27 7.04
C ALA A 242 25.11 1.17 5.78
N ARG A 243 23.80 1.38 5.94
CA ARG A 243 22.85 1.34 4.80
C ARG A 243 23.07 2.45 3.79
N ILE A 244 23.46 3.65 4.24
CA ILE A 244 23.77 4.78 3.34
C ILE A 244 25.08 4.54 2.64
N ALA A 245 26.12 4.08 3.33
CA ALA A 245 27.41 3.73 2.72
C ALA A 245 27.26 2.63 1.66
N MET A 246 26.54 1.56 1.98
CA MET A 246 26.29 0.45 1.06
C MET A 246 25.35 0.81 -0.09
N TRP A 247 24.52 1.85 0.06
CA TRP A 247 23.72 2.39 -1.02
C TRP A 247 24.54 3.15 -2.05
N HIS A 248 25.55 3.90 -1.62
CA HIS A 248 26.49 4.59 -2.51
C HIS A 248 27.39 3.63 -3.26
N ASP A 249 27.93 2.63 -2.55
CA ASP A 249 28.78 1.59 -3.15
C ASP A 249 28.55 0.25 -2.43
N PRO A 250 27.66 -0.62 -2.96
CA PRO A 250 27.38 -1.91 -2.35
C PRO A 250 28.54 -2.90 -2.44
N TRP A 251 29.57 -2.58 -3.25
CA TRP A 251 30.74 -3.44 -3.43
C TRP A 251 31.77 -3.27 -2.32
N LEU A 252 31.70 -2.19 -1.53
CA LEU A 252 32.61 -1.95 -0.40
C LEU A 252 32.55 -3.05 0.66
N ASP A 253 31.36 -3.62 0.90
CA ASP A 253 31.15 -4.75 1.79
C ASP A 253 30.26 -5.80 1.11
N TYR A 254 30.80 -6.38 0.06
CA TYR A 254 30.09 -7.38 -0.74
C TYR A 254 29.68 -8.64 0.04
N SER A 255 30.37 -8.96 1.13
CA SER A 255 30.07 -10.14 1.96
C SER A 255 29.16 -9.85 3.15
N GLY A 256 28.88 -8.59 3.44
CA GLY A 256 28.08 -8.12 4.58
C GLY A 256 26.85 -7.31 4.16
N ASP A 257 26.78 -6.07 4.64
CA ASP A 257 25.61 -5.21 4.49
C ASP A 257 25.29 -4.80 3.02
N GLY A 258 26.30 -4.81 2.13
CA GLY A 258 26.14 -4.55 0.70
C GLY A 258 25.64 -5.72 -0.13
N TYR A 259 25.73 -6.96 0.40
CA TYR A 259 25.45 -8.19 -0.35
C TYR A 259 24.09 -8.20 -1.03
N GLN A 260 23.05 -7.83 -0.33
CA GLN A 260 21.67 -7.89 -0.83
C GLN A 260 21.46 -6.96 -2.03
N LEU A 261 21.97 -5.71 -1.97
CA LEU A 261 21.85 -4.76 -3.07
C LEU A 261 22.74 -5.14 -4.25
N ALA A 262 23.98 -5.58 -3.99
CA ALA A 262 24.90 -6.03 -5.02
C ALA A 262 24.32 -7.22 -5.81
N GLN A 263 23.77 -8.23 -5.11
CA GLN A 263 23.10 -9.37 -5.74
C GLN A 263 21.86 -8.93 -6.54
N SER A 264 21.09 -7.95 -6.05
CA SER A 264 19.96 -7.39 -6.79
C SER A 264 20.41 -6.78 -8.13
N LEU A 265 21.47 -5.96 -8.12
CA LEU A 265 22.00 -5.32 -9.33
C LEU A 265 22.58 -6.35 -10.32
N ILE A 266 23.29 -7.36 -9.83
CA ILE A 266 23.75 -8.49 -10.66
C ILE A 266 22.56 -9.20 -11.30
N THR A 267 21.51 -9.47 -10.51
CA THR A 267 20.30 -10.16 -10.98
C THR A 267 19.65 -9.38 -12.11
N ILE A 268 19.43 -8.07 -11.92
CA ILE A 268 18.84 -7.18 -12.94
C ILE A 268 19.72 -7.16 -14.20
N GLY A 269 21.04 -6.98 -14.03
CA GLY A 269 21.98 -6.88 -15.13
C GLY A 269 22.10 -8.17 -15.95
N SER A 270 21.95 -9.33 -15.30
CA SER A 270 22.05 -10.65 -15.97
C SER A 270 20.87 -10.94 -16.91
N GLY A 271 19.71 -10.25 -16.72
CA GLY A 271 18.54 -10.44 -17.58
C GLY A 271 18.68 -9.85 -18.99
N GLY A 272 19.53 -8.86 -19.19
CA GLY A 272 19.68 -8.20 -20.49
C GLY A 272 18.35 -7.66 -21.04
N LEU A 273 18.17 -7.64 -22.36
CA LEU A 273 16.98 -7.12 -23.01
C LEU A 273 15.78 -8.08 -22.98
N LEU A 274 16.00 -9.37 -23.23
CA LEU A 274 14.97 -10.39 -23.43
C LEU A 274 14.80 -11.35 -22.25
N GLY A 275 15.67 -11.29 -21.25
CA GLY A 275 15.69 -12.19 -20.13
C GLY A 275 16.35 -13.55 -20.43
N VAL A 276 16.64 -14.29 -19.38
CA VAL A 276 17.20 -15.66 -19.47
C VAL A 276 16.10 -16.70 -19.71
N GLY A 277 14.84 -16.29 -19.65
CA GLY A 277 13.65 -17.13 -19.78
C GLY A 277 12.97 -17.42 -18.43
N LEU A 278 11.66 -17.56 -18.47
CA LEU A 278 10.84 -17.84 -17.28
C LEU A 278 11.31 -19.15 -16.62
N GLY A 279 11.50 -19.12 -15.32
CA GLY A 279 11.97 -20.26 -14.54
C GLY A 279 13.47 -20.50 -14.59
N ARG A 280 14.25 -19.72 -15.35
CA ARG A 280 15.68 -19.93 -15.58
C ARG A 280 16.61 -18.97 -14.82
N SER A 281 16.09 -18.15 -13.95
CA SER A 281 16.92 -17.32 -13.07
C SER A 281 17.92 -18.19 -12.32
N ARG A 282 19.17 -17.74 -12.26
CA ARG A 282 20.25 -18.38 -11.48
C ARG A 282 20.30 -17.82 -10.08
N GLN A 283 20.02 -16.53 -9.94
CA GLN A 283 20.14 -15.81 -8.68
C GLN A 283 19.09 -16.22 -7.64
N LYS A 284 17.94 -16.75 -8.08
CA LYS A 284 16.91 -17.30 -7.17
C LYS A 284 17.35 -18.56 -6.42
N PHE A 285 18.43 -19.22 -6.82
CA PHE A 285 18.96 -20.39 -6.12
C PHE A 285 19.84 -19.98 -4.92
N LEU A 286 19.23 -19.22 -3.99
CA LEU A 286 19.77 -18.76 -2.71
C LEU A 286 20.93 -17.74 -2.79
N TYR A 287 21.27 -17.24 -3.98
CA TYR A 287 22.23 -16.15 -4.10
C TYR A 287 21.61 -14.81 -3.73
N LEU A 288 20.39 -14.51 -4.19
CA LEU A 288 19.68 -13.28 -3.85
C LEU A 288 18.85 -13.48 -2.57
N PRO A 289 19.13 -12.77 -1.46
CA PRO A 289 18.30 -12.83 -0.27
C PRO A 289 16.89 -12.24 -0.54
N GLU A 290 15.87 -12.82 0.09
CA GLU A 290 14.46 -12.35 0.00
C GLU A 290 13.94 -12.25 -1.45
N GLN A 291 14.42 -13.14 -2.34
CA GLN A 291 14.10 -13.16 -3.76
C GLN A 291 12.59 -13.33 -4.07
N TYR A 292 11.80 -13.85 -3.15
CA TYR A 292 10.35 -14.02 -3.28
C TYR A 292 9.54 -13.00 -2.48
N ASN A 293 10.21 -12.11 -1.74
CA ASN A 293 9.61 -11.01 -0.98
C ASN A 293 9.98 -9.66 -1.62
N ASP A 294 10.91 -8.95 -0.99
CA ASP A 294 11.22 -7.56 -1.30
C ASP A 294 11.99 -7.38 -2.62
N PHE A 295 12.75 -8.41 -3.04
CA PHE A 295 13.57 -8.41 -4.26
C PHE A 295 13.00 -9.23 -5.42
N ILE A 296 11.70 -9.54 -5.39
CA ILE A 296 11.06 -10.31 -6.47
C ILE A 296 11.16 -9.63 -7.83
N PHE A 297 11.15 -8.28 -7.89
CA PHE A 297 11.29 -7.56 -9.14
C PHE A 297 12.65 -7.75 -9.81
N SER A 298 13.71 -7.99 -9.04
CA SER A 298 15.02 -8.34 -9.60
C SER A 298 14.97 -9.67 -10.36
N VAL A 299 14.27 -10.67 -9.81
CA VAL A 299 14.04 -11.95 -10.50
C VAL A 299 13.18 -11.77 -11.74
N VAL A 300 12.17 -10.87 -11.70
CA VAL A 300 11.39 -10.49 -12.89
C VAL A 300 12.30 -9.94 -13.99
N CYS A 301 13.22 -9.04 -13.63
CA CYS A 301 14.19 -8.48 -14.58
C CYS A 301 15.13 -9.54 -15.15
N GLU A 302 15.60 -10.50 -14.34
CA GLU A 302 16.47 -11.58 -14.82
C GLU A 302 15.72 -12.52 -15.79
N GLU A 303 14.51 -12.96 -15.41
CA GLU A 303 13.77 -13.94 -16.21
C GLU A 303 13.12 -13.36 -17.47
N LEU A 304 12.56 -12.17 -17.40
CA LEU A 304 11.81 -11.52 -18.49
C LEU A 304 12.59 -10.41 -19.21
N GLY A 305 13.76 -10.05 -18.70
CA GLY A 305 14.60 -8.98 -19.23
C GLY A 305 13.99 -7.59 -19.07
N LEU A 306 14.68 -6.60 -19.65
CA LEU A 306 14.24 -5.21 -19.62
C LEU A 306 12.85 -5.03 -20.25
N ILE A 307 12.58 -5.70 -21.37
CA ILE A 307 11.29 -5.59 -22.07
C ILE A 307 10.16 -6.09 -21.17
N GLY A 308 10.30 -7.27 -20.56
CA GLY A 308 9.30 -7.82 -19.66
C GLY A 308 9.09 -6.97 -18.42
N ALA A 309 10.16 -6.46 -17.81
CA ALA A 309 10.10 -5.52 -16.69
C ALA A 309 9.35 -4.22 -17.07
N CYS A 310 9.65 -3.62 -18.23
CA CYS A 310 8.95 -2.44 -18.72
C CYS A 310 7.46 -2.71 -18.99
N VAL A 311 7.10 -3.87 -19.54
CA VAL A 311 5.69 -4.26 -19.74
C VAL A 311 4.96 -4.36 -18.40
N ILE A 312 5.56 -4.98 -17.37
CA ILE A 312 4.95 -5.07 -16.04
C ILE A 312 4.81 -3.68 -15.42
N MET A 313 5.82 -2.83 -15.50
CA MET A 313 5.73 -1.44 -15.03
C MET A 313 4.63 -0.67 -15.75
N LEU A 314 4.47 -0.87 -17.07
CA LEU A 314 3.38 -0.25 -17.86
C LEU A 314 2.01 -0.72 -17.35
N ILE A 315 1.84 -2.02 -17.06
CA ILE A 315 0.56 -2.54 -16.53
C ILE A 315 0.25 -1.91 -15.17
N PHE A 316 1.23 -1.77 -14.27
CA PHE A 316 1.06 -1.03 -13.01
C PHE A 316 0.66 0.42 -13.27
N ALA A 317 1.35 1.12 -14.16
CA ALA A 317 1.04 2.50 -14.51
C ALA A 317 -0.39 2.64 -15.06
N LEU A 318 -0.82 1.76 -15.95
CA LEU A 318 -2.17 1.74 -16.49
C LEU A 318 -3.23 1.49 -15.41
N LEU A 319 -2.99 0.55 -14.47
CA LEU A 319 -3.87 0.30 -13.34
C LEU A 319 -4.01 1.55 -12.46
N ILE A 320 -2.90 2.17 -12.10
CA ILE A 320 -2.87 3.38 -11.25
C ILE A 320 -3.57 4.54 -11.96
N LEU A 321 -3.26 4.80 -13.22
CA LEU A 321 -3.90 5.86 -14.01
C LEU A 321 -5.40 5.62 -14.16
N ARG A 322 -5.83 4.36 -14.41
CA ARG A 322 -7.25 4.01 -14.47
C ARG A 322 -7.94 4.23 -13.13
N GLY A 323 -7.28 3.89 -12.02
CA GLY A 323 -7.79 4.19 -10.68
C GLY A 323 -7.95 5.70 -10.43
N PHE A 324 -6.96 6.53 -10.78
CA PHE A 324 -7.11 7.98 -10.70
C PHE A 324 -8.22 8.53 -11.60
N TRP A 325 -8.39 7.95 -12.78
CA TRP A 325 -9.54 8.29 -13.63
C TRP A 325 -10.88 8.01 -12.92
N ILE A 326 -11.00 6.85 -12.23
CA ILE A 326 -12.19 6.53 -11.40
C ILE A 326 -12.36 7.57 -10.29
N ALA A 327 -11.27 7.99 -9.63
CA ALA A 327 -11.32 9.01 -8.60
C ALA A 327 -11.86 10.35 -9.08
N LEU A 328 -11.42 10.81 -10.26
CA LEU A 328 -11.85 12.07 -10.88
C LEU A 328 -13.34 12.06 -11.26
N HIS A 329 -13.89 10.89 -11.60
CA HIS A 329 -15.29 10.72 -11.98
C HIS A 329 -16.17 10.21 -10.83
N ALA A 330 -15.60 10.06 -9.63
CA ALA A 330 -16.34 9.57 -8.46
C ALA A 330 -17.52 10.52 -8.14
N ARG A 331 -18.63 9.91 -7.74
CA ARG A 331 -19.88 10.61 -7.46
C ARG A 331 -19.77 11.66 -6.35
N ASP A 332 -18.93 11.42 -5.35
CA ASP A 332 -18.77 12.30 -4.19
C ASP A 332 -17.30 12.39 -3.74
N ARG A 333 -17.03 13.39 -2.92
CA ARG A 333 -15.68 13.68 -2.42
C ARG A 333 -15.08 12.54 -1.57
N PHE A 334 -15.91 11.77 -0.86
CA PHE A 334 -15.43 10.62 -0.09
C PHE A 334 -14.92 9.50 -1.01
N GLY A 335 -15.72 9.12 -2.03
CA GLY A 335 -15.30 8.14 -3.02
C GLY A 335 -14.05 8.56 -3.77
N ALA A 336 -13.97 9.84 -4.18
CA ALA A 336 -12.77 10.39 -4.83
C ALA A 336 -11.53 10.24 -3.96
N LEU A 337 -11.58 10.70 -2.70
CA LEU A 337 -10.45 10.63 -1.77
C LEU A 337 -10.09 9.19 -1.40
N LEU A 338 -11.07 8.30 -1.24
CA LEU A 338 -10.84 6.89 -0.96
C LEU A 338 -10.01 6.25 -2.09
N VAL A 339 -10.41 6.47 -3.33
CA VAL A 339 -9.69 5.93 -4.50
C VAL A 339 -8.32 6.59 -4.66
N VAL A 340 -8.23 7.92 -4.48
CA VAL A 340 -6.93 8.62 -4.48
C VAL A 340 -5.99 8.01 -3.44
N GLY A 341 -6.45 7.78 -2.21
CA GLY A 341 -5.63 7.20 -1.15
C GLY A 341 -5.12 5.80 -1.49
N ILE A 342 -6.01 4.92 -1.97
CA ILE A 342 -5.65 3.54 -2.38
C ILE A 342 -4.66 3.57 -3.55
N MET A 343 -4.92 4.36 -4.59
CA MET A 343 -4.05 4.43 -5.76
C MET A 343 -2.71 5.08 -5.46
N THR A 344 -2.68 6.11 -4.62
CA THR A 344 -1.43 6.72 -4.15
C THR A 344 -0.60 5.72 -3.36
N HIS A 345 -1.23 4.95 -2.46
CA HIS A 345 -0.55 3.93 -1.70
C HIS A 345 0.06 2.86 -2.61
N LEU A 346 -0.73 2.34 -3.56
CA LEU A 346 -0.27 1.38 -4.57
C LEU A 346 0.89 1.93 -5.40
N ALA A 347 0.78 3.18 -5.87
CA ALA A 347 1.81 3.84 -6.67
C ALA A 347 3.13 4.01 -5.89
N LEU A 348 3.05 4.51 -4.66
CA LEU A 348 4.21 4.70 -3.80
C LEU A 348 4.90 3.38 -3.46
N GLN A 349 4.12 2.35 -3.11
CA GLN A 349 4.67 1.04 -2.76
C GLN A 349 5.37 0.39 -3.97
N THR A 350 4.77 0.44 -5.15
CA THR A 350 5.35 -0.07 -6.41
C THR A 350 6.62 0.70 -6.76
N PHE A 351 6.55 2.04 -6.77
CA PHE A 351 7.71 2.88 -7.10
C PHE A 351 8.88 2.65 -6.14
N LEU A 352 8.61 2.65 -4.84
CA LEU A 352 9.66 2.48 -3.83
C LEU A 352 10.29 1.07 -3.89
N ASN A 353 9.52 0.01 -4.14
CA ASN A 353 10.10 -1.32 -4.34
C ASN A 353 11.06 -1.33 -5.54
N ILE A 354 10.62 -0.83 -6.69
CA ILE A 354 11.45 -0.77 -7.91
C ILE A 354 12.69 0.10 -7.68
N ALA A 355 12.54 1.24 -7.02
CA ALA A 355 13.65 2.14 -6.69
C ALA A 355 14.68 1.50 -5.73
N VAL A 356 14.22 0.70 -4.76
CA VAL A 356 15.09 -0.05 -3.85
C VAL A 356 15.88 -1.12 -4.57
N VAL A 357 15.22 -1.99 -5.35
CA VAL A 357 15.90 -3.12 -5.99
C VAL A 357 16.85 -2.67 -7.09
N SER A 358 16.60 -1.50 -7.71
CA SER A 358 17.49 -0.88 -8.71
C SER A 358 18.60 -0.02 -8.08
N GLY A 359 18.67 0.09 -6.75
CA GLY A 359 19.67 0.89 -6.06
C GLY A 359 19.45 2.40 -6.16
N PHE A 360 18.27 2.87 -6.60
CA PHE A 360 17.98 4.30 -6.68
C PHE A 360 17.73 4.94 -5.29
N VAL A 361 17.27 4.14 -4.33
CA VAL A 361 17.12 4.53 -2.91
C VAL A 361 17.70 3.44 -2.00
N PRO A 362 18.07 3.77 -0.75
CA PRO A 362 18.59 2.77 0.19
C PRO A 362 17.63 1.60 0.42
N THR A 363 18.16 0.43 0.72
CA THR A 363 17.39 -0.79 0.98
C THR A 363 16.45 -0.62 2.17
N THR A 364 15.14 -0.81 1.95
CA THR A 364 14.09 -0.55 2.96
C THR A 364 13.14 -1.70 3.22
N GLY A 365 13.18 -2.79 2.47
CA GLY A 365 12.31 -3.95 2.68
C GLY A 365 10.83 -3.65 2.39
N ILE A 366 10.53 -3.09 1.23
CA ILE A 366 9.16 -2.84 0.76
C ILE A 366 8.77 -3.94 -0.22
N SER A 367 7.65 -4.61 0.03
CA SER A 367 7.11 -5.64 -0.87
C SER A 367 6.52 -5.03 -2.15
N LEU A 368 6.66 -5.72 -3.29
CA LEU A 368 6.01 -5.34 -4.55
C LEU A 368 4.54 -5.81 -4.53
N PRO A 369 3.57 -4.89 -4.70
CA PRO A 369 2.16 -5.25 -4.77
C PRO A 369 1.86 -6.37 -5.77
N PHE A 370 0.95 -7.29 -5.43
CA PHE A 370 0.54 -8.48 -6.20
C PHE A 370 1.62 -9.56 -6.39
N PHE A 371 2.90 -9.24 -6.32
CA PHE A 371 4.02 -10.13 -6.66
C PHE A 371 4.65 -10.77 -5.43
N SER A 372 4.97 -9.95 -4.41
CA SER A 372 5.68 -10.42 -3.22
C SER A 372 4.87 -11.43 -2.42
N TYR A 373 5.57 -12.38 -1.80
CA TYR A 373 4.95 -13.32 -0.89
C TYR A 373 4.41 -12.59 0.36
N GLY A 374 3.11 -12.75 0.60
CA GLY A 374 2.43 -12.14 1.73
C GLY A 374 0.93 -12.35 1.59
N GLY A 375 0.43 -13.53 1.98
CA GLY A 375 -0.96 -13.91 1.71
C GLY A 375 -1.98 -12.91 2.23
N THR A 376 -1.84 -12.45 3.48
CA THR A 376 -2.76 -11.47 4.07
C THR A 376 -2.63 -10.07 3.47
N ALA A 377 -1.41 -9.67 3.08
CA ALA A 377 -1.18 -8.41 2.39
C ALA A 377 -1.87 -8.42 1.01
N LEU A 378 -1.73 -9.52 0.26
CA LEU A 378 -2.43 -9.70 -1.02
C LEU A 378 -3.96 -9.68 -0.86
N CYS A 379 -4.50 -10.33 0.19
CA CYS A 379 -5.93 -10.29 0.48
C CYS A 379 -6.42 -8.86 0.74
N LEU A 380 -5.73 -8.10 1.58
CA LEU A 380 -6.10 -6.72 1.89
C LEU A 380 -5.99 -5.84 0.64
N GLN A 381 -4.94 -6.00 -0.14
CA GLN A 381 -4.77 -5.27 -1.40
C GLN A 381 -5.90 -5.55 -2.40
N LEU A 382 -6.31 -6.82 -2.56
CA LEU A 382 -7.45 -7.18 -3.41
C LEU A 382 -8.76 -6.62 -2.86
N VAL A 383 -8.95 -6.56 -1.54
CA VAL A 383 -10.08 -5.87 -0.90
C VAL A 383 -10.06 -4.38 -1.22
N GLU A 384 -8.89 -3.72 -1.19
CA GLU A 384 -8.73 -2.32 -1.60
C GLU A 384 -9.12 -2.11 -3.08
N MET A 385 -8.71 -3.02 -3.98
CA MET A 385 -9.16 -2.98 -5.39
C MET A 385 -10.68 -3.15 -5.47
N GLY A 386 -11.28 -3.98 -4.62
CA GLY A 386 -12.73 -4.12 -4.48
C GLY A 386 -13.42 -2.82 -4.06
N MET A 387 -12.81 -2.04 -3.15
CA MET A 387 -13.33 -0.72 -2.77
C MET A 387 -13.33 0.26 -3.96
N VAL A 388 -12.27 0.26 -4.77
CA VAL A 388 -12.18 1.07 -6.00
C VAL A 388 -13.28 0.67 -6.99
N LEU A 389 -13.48 -0.64 -7.21
CA LEU A 389 -14.55 -1.17 -8.05
C LEU A 389 -15.95 -0.81 -7.51
N SER A 390 -16.13 -0.73 -6.19
CA SER A 390 -17.38 -0.27 -5.59
C SER A 390 -17.66 1.21 -5.89
N VAL A 391 -16.62 2.05 -5.89
CA VAL A 391 -16.74 3.46 -6.28
C VAL A 391 -17.06 3.57 -7.76
N SER A 392 -16.37 2.81 -8.63
CA SER A 392 -16.59 2.85 -10.08
C SER A 392 -18.03 2.53 -10.49
N ARG A 393 -18.67 1.57 -9.80
CA ARG A 393 -20.09 1.21 -10.02
C ARG A 393 -21.11 2.30 -9.72
N GLN A 394 -20.70 3.33 -9.02
CA GLN A 394 -21.58 4.45 -8.64
C GLN A 394 -21.25 5.74 -9.41
N ILE A 395 -20.36 5.67 -10.39
CA ILE A 395 -20.13 6.75 -11.33
C ILE A 395 -21.41 6.91 -12.17
N PRO A 396 -21.97 8.13 -12.28
CA PRO A 396 -23.13 8.38 -13.11
C PRO A 396 -22.83 7.98 -14.57
N ALA A 397 -23.72 7.19 -15.18
CA ALA A 397 -23.61 6.94 -16.61
C ALA A 397 -23.67 8.28 -17.37
N PRO A 398 -22.90 8.45 -18.46
CA PRO A 398 -23.07 9.59 -19.35
C PRO A 398 -24.54 9.66 -19.74
N LYS A 399 -25.16 10.84 -19.62
CA LYS A 399 -26.50 11.04 -20.13
C LYS A 399 -26.41 10.73 -21.63
N ALA A 400 -27.17 9.70 -22.08
CA ALA A 400 -27.39 9.52 -23.50
C ALA A 400 -27.98 10.83 -24.03
N GLY A 401 -27.18 11.54 -24.84
CA GLY A 401 -27.61 12.75 -25.53
C GLY A 401 -28.62 12.42 -26.60
#